data_b77994603b9567ca95303f9a12770ce2
#
_entry.id   b77994603b9567ca95303f9a12770ce2
#
_cell.length_a   1.000
_cell.length_b   1.000
_cell.length_c   1.000
_cell.angle_alpha   90.00
_cell.angle_beta   90.00
_cell.angle_gamma   90.00
#
_symmetry.space_group_name_H-M   'P 1'
#
loop_
_entity.id
_entity.type
_entity.pdbx_description
1 polymer ?
#
loop_
_entity_poly.entity_id
_entity_poly.type
_entity_poly.pdbx_seq_one_letter_code
_entity_poly.pdbx_strand_id
1 'polypeptide(L)'
;PEKIPFELLDFNLGERWIPLDYYNRFASHIFELNTEVTYFASVDTFKVKVSSSNAKIDQEYAVQPKDGRRMFGDKLLEHALENTTPFFSYEVDVGDKTIRVSDNDAIQLGHQKVETIRSNFVEWLKELPEADKTELVNLYNDTFNCYVLREYDGSHLQFPNLDKRRLGIDDLYSSQKNSVWRIIQNRGALIDHEVGLGKTLTMVVASYEMKRLGVANKPMILALKANVNQIAETYRKAYPNARILAPGENDFTPTKRLRLFHE
;
A
#
# COMPACT_ATOMS: atom_id res chain seq x y z
N PRO A 1 17.21 8.84 -13.24
CA PRO A 1 17.55 8.50 -11.84
C PRO A 1 18.84 7.70 -11.78
N GLU A 2 19.56 7.75 -10.67
CA GLU A 2 20.69 6.87 -10.42
C GLU A 2 20.19 5.44 -10.28
N LYS A 3 20.92 4.47 -10.89
CA LYS A 3 20.51 3.07 -10.83
C LYS A 3 20.68 2.52 -9.41
N ILE A 4 19.66 1.85 -8.91
CA ILE A 4 19.69 1.14 -7.63
C ILE A 4 20.42 -0.17 -7.85
N PRO A 5 21.54 -0.44 -7.13
CA PRO A 5 22.29 -1.67 -7.26
C PRO A 5 21.56 -2.85 -6.62
N PHE A 6 21.99 -4.09 -6.96
CA PHE A 6 21.32 -5.32 -6.53
C PHE A 6 21.23 -5.45 -4.99
N GLU A 7 22.24 -5.03 -4.26
CA GLU A 7 22.33 -5.11 -2.80
C GLU A 7 21.32 -4.21 -2.07
N LEU A 8 20.80 -3.18 -2.77
CA LEU A 8 19.80 -2.25 -2.24
C LEU A 8 18.39 -2.56 -2.72
N LEU A 9 18.21 -3.58 -3.56
CA LEU A 9 16.89 -4.03 -3.97
C LEU A 9 16.30 -4.96 -2.90
N ASP A 10 15.04 -4.72 -2.58
CA ASP A 10 14.25 -5.59 -1.72
C ASP A 10 13.47 -6.58 -2.58
N PHE A 11 13.79 -7.86 -2.44
CA PHE A 11 13.20 -8.93 -3.22
C PHE A 11 12.23 -9.75 -2.36
N ASN A 12 11.00 -9.86 -2.82
CA ASN A 12 10.00 -10.72 -2.20
C ASN A 12 9.54 -11.82 -3.16
N LEU A 13 9.45 -13.04 -2.65
CA LEU A 13 8.94 -14.16 -3.42
C LEU A 13 7.48 -13.90 -3.84
N GLY A 14 7.17 -14.06 -5.13
CA GLY A 14 5.84 -13.84 -5.68
C GLY A 14 5.58 -12.44 -6.26
N GLU A 15 6.57 -11.55 -6.26
CA GLU A 15 6.45 -10.26 -6.94
C GLU A 15 6.26 -10.44 -8.46
N ARG A 16 5.29 -9.73 -9.03
CA ARG A 16 4.86 -9.93 -10.43
C ARG A 16 5.86 -9.41 -11.47
N TRP A 17 6.80 -8.58 -11.05
CA TRP A 17 7.83 -8.05 -11.95
C TRP A 17 9.01 -9.00 -12.16
N ILE A 18 9.23 -9.94 -11.23
CA ILE A 18 10.27 -10.95 -11.36
C ILE A 18 9.83 -12.00 -12.38
N PRO A 19 10.65 -12.29 -13.42
CA PRO A 19 10.29 -13.27 -14.44
C PRO A 19 10.03 -14.67 -13.86
N LEU A 20 9.04 -15.37 -14.38
CA LEU A 20 8.65 -16.73 -13.95
C LEU A 20 9.80 -17.74 -14.00
N ASP A 21 10.78 -17.53 -14.89
CA ASP A 21 11.96 -18.39 -14.99
C ASP A 21 12.72 -18.45 -13.67
N TYR A 22 12.85 -17.32 -12.97
CA TYR A 22 13.50 -17.30 -11.65
C TYR A 22 12.72 -18.13 -10.62
N TYR A 23 11.41 -18.09 -10.65
CA TYR A 23 10.59 -18.92 -9.75
C TYR A 23 10.66 -20.41 -10.11
N ASN A 24 10.73 -20.76 -11.38
CA ASN A 24 10.93 -22.13 -11.82
C ASN A 24 12.29 -22.68 -11.39
N ARG A 25 13.35 -21.90 -11.58
CA ARG A 25 14.73 -22.25 -11.16
C ARG A 25 14.83 -22.37 -9.65
N PHE A 26 14.27 -21.43 -8.89
CA PHE A 26 14.22 -21.47 -7.44
C PHE A 26 13.44 -22.70 -6.92
N ALA A 27 12.24 -22.91 -7.42
CA ALA A 27 11.41 -24.06 -7.01
C ALA A 27 12.10 -25.40 -7.30
N SER A 28 12.75 -25.51 -8.45
CA SER A 28 13.53 -26.70 -8.81
C SER A 28 14.77 -26.87 -7.91
N HIS A 29 15.37 -25.77 -7.48
CA HIS A 29 16.51 -25.77 -6.57
C HIS A 29 16.11 -26.26 -5.16
N ILE A 30 15.06 -25.67 -4.54
CA ILE A 30 14.66 -26.04 -3.17
C ILE A 30 14.09 -27.45 -3.07
N PHE A 31 13.40 -27.91 -4.10
CA PHE A 31 12.81 -29.25 -4.11
C PHE A 31 13.73 -30.33 -4.70
N GLU A 32 14.84 -29.94 -5.33
CA GLU A 32 15.74 -30.85 -6.06
C GLU A 32 15.01 -31.70 -7.09
N LEU A 33 13.95 -31.13 -7.69
CA LEU A 33 13.09 -31.74 -8.69
C LEU A 33 12.69 -30.73 -9.75
N ASN A 34 12.47 -31.21 -10.97
CA ASN A 34 11.91 -30.34 -12.00
C ASN A 34 10.52 -29.87 -11.58
N THR A 35 10.41 -28.56 -11.35
CA THR A 35 9.22 -27.90 -10.82
C THR A 35 8.82 -26.76 -11.75
N GLU A 36 7.55 -26.73 -12.11
CA GLU A 36 6.97 -25.70 -12.96
C GLU A 36 6.06 -24.77 -12.12
N VAL A 37 6.37 -23.50 -12.16
CA VAL A 37 5.54 -22.43 -11.58
C VAL A 37 4.83 -21.71 -12.71
N THR A 38 3.51 -21.62 -12.65
CA THR A 38 2.68 -20.94 -13.65
C THR A 38 1.92 -19.81 -12.96
N TYR A 39 1.86 -18.66 -13.62
CA TYR A 39 1.07 -17.52 -13.15
C TYR A 39 -0.16 -17.30 -14.03
N PHE A 40 -1.31 -17.20 -13.42
CA PHE A 40 -2.60 -16.94 -14.06
C PHE A 40 -3.03 -15.50 -13.82
N ALA A 41 -2.73 -14.62 -14.77
CA ALA A 41 -3.00 -13.19 -14.67
C ALA A 41 -4.49 -12.84 -14.49
N SER A 42 -5.41 -13.67 -15.01
CA SER A 42 -6.85 -13.41 -14.91
C SER A 42 -7.42 -13.51 -13.49
N VAL A 43 -6.76 -14.28 -12.63
CA VAL A 43 -7.15 -14.52 -11.22
C VAL A 43 -6.05 -14.13 -10.25
N ASP A 44 -4.95 -13.58 -10.76
CA ASP A 44 -3.76 -13.14 -10.01
C ASP A 44 -3.22 -14.22 -9.06
N THR A 45 -3.09 -15.47 -9.55
CA THR A 45 -2.64 -16.60 -8.74
C THR A 45 -1.52 -17.39 -9.38
N PHE A 46 -0.63 -17.93 -8.52
CA PHE A 46 0.39 -18.90 -8.91
C PHE A 46 -0.09 -20.33 -8.71
N LYS A 47 0.40 -21.24 -9.56
CA LYS A 47 0.25 -22.67 -9.41
C LYS A 47 1.59 -23.35 -9.57
N VAL A 48 1.84 -24.31 -8.69
CA VAL A 48 3.08 -25.08 -8.66
C VAL A 48 2.78 -26.51 -9.03
N LYS A 49 3.51 -27.02 -10.01
CA LYS A 49 3.42 -28.41 -10.49
C LYS A 49 4.79 -29.06 -10.37
N VAL A 50 4.85 -30.18 -9.66
CA VAL A 50 6.05 -30.99 -9.50
C VAL A 50 5.97 -32.23 -10.38
N SER A 51 7.12 -32.66 -10.92
CA SER A 51 7.19 -33.84 -11.81
C SER A 51 7.07 -35.18 -11.06
N SER A 52 7.46 -35.18 -9.79
CA SER A 52 7.44 -36.36 -8.91
C SER A 52 7.43 -35.91 -7.44
N SER A 53 7.51 -36.85 -6.51
CA SER A 53 7.62 -36.53 -5.08
C SER A 53 8.95 -36.99 -4.52
N ASN A 54 9.43 -36.33 -3.48
CA ASN A 54 10.64 -36.68 -2.74
C ASN A 54 10.51 -36.28 -1.27
N ALA A 55 11.54 -36.58 -0.46
CA ALA A 55 11.53 -36.26 0.97
C ALA A 55 11.42 -34.75 1.25
N LYS A 56 11.93 -33.89 0.37
CA LYS A 56 11.79 -32.42 0.53
C LYS A 56 10.35 -31.99 0.44
N ILE A 57 9.64 -32.42 -0.60
CA ILE A 57 8.22 -32.07 -0.81
C ILE A 57 7.32 -32.74 0.22
N ASP A 58 7.59 -34.03 0.56
CA ASP A 58 6.69 -34.85 1.37
C ASP A 58 6.90 -34.67 2.89
N GLN A 59 8.06 -34.19 3.32
CA GLN A 59 8.42 -34.10 4.74
C GLN A 59 8.97 -32.72 5.11
N GLU A 60 10.07 -32.28 4.48
CA GLU A 60 10.77 -31.05 4.86
C GLU A 60 9.87 -29.82 4.68
N TYR A 61 9.27 -29.68 3.49
CA TYR A 61 8.35 -28.60 3.16
C TYR A 61 6.87 -29.00 3.22
N ALA A 62 6.52 -30.00 4.05
CA ALA A 62 5.13 -30.43 4.20
C ALA A 62 4.62 -30.19 5.63
N VAL A 63 3.30 -30.03 5.76
CA VAL A 63 2.61 -29.93 7.05
C VAL A 63 1.56 -31.04 7.15
N GLN A 64 1.63 -31.79 8.25
CA GLN A 64 0.62 -32.78 8.60
C GLN A 64 -0.32 -32.17 9.64
N PRO A 65 -1.56 -31.83 9.32
CA PRO A 65 -2.54 -31.39 10.31
C PRO A 65 -3.02 -32.59 11.18
N LYS A 66 -3.65 -32.27 12.32
CA LYS A 66 -4.26 -33.26 13.21
C LYS A 66 -5.35 -34.08 12.53
N ASP A 67 -6.09 -33.45 11.63
CA ASP A 67 -7.10 -34.09 10.80
C ASP A 67 -6.96 -33.61 9.33
N GLY A 68 -7.30 -34.52 8.39
CA GLY A 68 -7.25 -34.26 6.98
C GLY A 68 -5.94 -34.63 6.29
N ARG A 69 -5.83 -34.17 5.04
CA ARG A 69 -4.70 -34.50 4.17
C ARG A 69 -3.48 -33.63 4.50
N ARG A 70 -2.30 -34.25 4.40
CA ARG A 70 -1.03 -33.53 4.44
C ARG A 70 -0.98 -32.48 3.34
N MET A 71 -0.53 -31.26 3.68
CA MET A 71 -0.21 -30.23 2.71
C MET A 71 1.26 -30.41 2.31
N PHE A 72 1.50 -30.65 1.05
CA PHE A 72 2.83 -30.90 0.50
C PHE A 72 3.57 -29.59 0.16
N GLY A 73 4.86 -29.70 -0.13
CA GLY A 73 5.73 -28.55 -0.39
C GLY A 73 5.31 -27.70 -1.60
N ASP A 74 4.73 -28.29 -2.62
CA ASP A 74 4.17 -27.57 -3.78
C ASP A 74 3.08 -26.58 -3.35
N LYS A 75 2.19 -27.00 -2.44
CA LYS A 75 1.13 -26.13 -1.91
C LYS A 75 1.65 -25.07 -0.94
N LEU A 76 2.67 -25.41 -0.14
CA LEU A 76 3.31 -24.39 0.70
C LEU A 76 4.07 -23.36 -0.12
N LEU A 77 4.68 -23.75 -1.25
CA LEU A 77 5.29 -22.79 -2.19
C LEU A 77 4.22 -21.89 -2.85
N GLU A 78 3.02 -22.42 -3.20
CA GLU A 78 1.91 -21.58 -3.65
C GLU A 78 1.56 -20.51 -2.60
N HIS A 79 1.43 -20.90 -1.32
CA HIS A 79 1.21 -19.94 -0.22
C HIS A 79 2.33 -18.91 -0.07
N ALA A 80 3.58 -19.34 -0.24
CA ALA A 80 4.73 -18.45 -0.18
C ALA A 80 4.73 -17.41 -1.32
N LEU A 81 4.39 -17.83 -2.54
CA LEU A 81 4.25 -16.96 -3.72
C LEU A 81 3.07 -15.99 -3.60
N GLU A 82 1.98 -16.41 -2.96
CA GLU A 82 0.77 -15.58 -2.78
C GLU A 82 0.79 -14.73 -1.51
N ASN A 83 1.82 -14.82 -0.69
CA ASN A 83 1.90 -14.17 0.61
C ASN A 83 0.71 -14.51 1.52
N THR A 84 0.30 -15.76 1.55
CA THR A 84 -0.82 -16.26 2.35
C THR A 84 -0.35 -17.28 3.37
N THR A 85 -1.09 -17.40 4.46
CA THR A 85 -0.84 -18.43 5.48
C THR A 85 -1.80 -19.59 5.28
N PRO A 86 -1.31 -20.85 5.25
CA PRO A 86 -2.18 -22.02 5.16
C PRO A 86 -3.04 -22.14 6.42
N PHE A 87 -4.29 -22.54 6.23
CA PHE A 87 -5.25 -22.71 7.31
C PHE A 87 -5.60 -24.19 7.47
N PHE A 88 -5.55 -24.67 8.72
CA PHE A 88 -5.90 -26.05 9.08
C PHE A 88 -6.91 -26.04 10.22
N SER A 89 -7.83 -27.03 10.20
CA SER A 89 -8.84 -27.20 11.24
C SER A 89 -9.16 -28.68 11.38
N TYR A 90 -9.63 -29.09 12.57
CA TYR A 90 -10.08 -30.42 12.88
C TYR A 90 -11.41 -30.38 13.61
N GLU A 91 -12.12 -31.51 13.61
CA GLU A 91 -13.42 -31.63 14.26
C GLU A 91 -13.26 -32.19 15.67
N VAL A 92 -14.02 -31.64 16.59
CA VAL A 92 -14.06 -32.07 18.01
C VAL A 92 -15.51 -32.27 18.40
N ASP A 93 -15.79 -33.43 18.97
CA ASP A 93 -17.11 -33.73 19.53
C ASP A 93 -17.25 -33.13 20.92
N VAL A 94 -18.25 -32.28 21.10
CA VAL A 94 -18.58 -31.63 22.37
C VAL A 94 -20.05 -31.97 22.71
N GLY A 95 -20.23 -33.06 23.49
CA GLY A 95 -21.55 -33.62 23.76
C GLY A 95 -22.21 -34.16 22.49
N ASP A 96 -23.40 -33.69 22.16
CA ASP A 96 -24.17 -34.13 20.98
C ASP A 96 -23.84 -33.32 19.70
N LYS A 97 -22.82 -32.47 19.73
CA LYS A 97 -22.44 -31.58 18.58
C LYS A 97 -20.97 -31.74 18.22
N THR A 98 -20.70 -31.85 16.93
CA THR A 98 -19.36 -31.73 16.37
C THR A 98 -19.08 -30.26 16.05
N ILE A 99 -18.00 -29.71 16.58
CA ILE A 99 -17.52 -28.34 16.29
C ILE A 99 -16.18 -28.39 15.59
N ARG A 100 -15.97 -27.43 14.68
CA ARG A 100 -14.73 -27.28 13.95
C ARG A 100 -13.81 -26.29 14.67
N VAL A 101 -12.60 -26.74 14.99
CA VAL A 101 -11.58 -25.97 15.74
C VAL A 101 -10.33 -25.79 14.89
N SER A 102 -9.69 -24.63 14.99
CA SER A 102 -8.43 -24.35 14.29
C SER A 102 -7.30 -25.18 14.85
N ASP A 103 -6.50 -25.80 13.96
CA ASP A 103 -5.25 -26.48 14.30
C ASP A 103 -4.11 -25.46 14.34
N ASN A 104 -3.98 -24.77 15.47
CA ASN A 104 -3.01 -23.70 15.64
C ASN A 104 -1.55 -24.18 15.48
N ASP A 105 -1.26 -25.42 15.89
CA ASP A 105 0.09 -25.99 15.75
C ASP A 105 0.45 -26.17 14.28
N ALA A 106 -0.47 -26.74 13.48
CA ALA A 106 -0.27 -26.91 12.04
C ALA A 106 -0.23 -25.58 11.29
N ILE A 107 -1.07 -24.60 11.68
CA ILE A 107 -1.07 -23.24 11.10
C ILE A 107 0.27 -22.57 11.38
N GLN A 108 0.78 -22.61 12.61
CA GLN A 108 2.05 -22.01 12.98
C GLN A 108 3.22 -22.69 12.26
N LEU A 109 3.23 -24.02 12.18
CA LEU A 109 4.25 -24.76 11.45
C LEU A 109 4.21 -24.41 9.94
N GLY A 110 3.01 -24.30 9.35
CA GLY A 110 2.82 -23.89 7.98
C GLY A 110 3.36 -22.49 7.72
N HIS A 111 3.07 -21.54 8.60
CA HIS A 111 3.61 -20.19 8.53
C HIS A 111 5.15 -20.17 8.61
N GLN A 112 5.73 -20.87 9.55
CA GLN A 112 7.20 -20.96 9.68
C GLN A 112 7.85 -21.52 8.41
N LYS A 113 7.27 -22.57 7.81
CA LYS A 113 7.78 -23.16 6.57
C LYS A 113 7.63 -22.22 5.37
N VAL A 114 6.54 -21.49 5.27
CA VAL A 114 6.34 -20.44 4.25
C VAL A 114 7.42 -19.37 4.39
N GLU A 115 7.67 -18.87 5.60
CA GLU A 115 8.72 -17.87 5.84
C GLU A 115 10.13 -18.42 5.55
N THR A 116 10.39 -19.70 5.84
CA THR A 116 11.63 -20.36 5.45
C THR A 116 11.82 -20.39 3.94
N ILE A 117 10.79 -20.74 3.18
CA ILE A 117 10.82 -20.73 1.71
C ILE A 117 11.13 -19.32 1.19
N ARG A 118 10.51 -18.28 1.77
CA ARG A 118 10.74 -16.89 1.39
C ARG A 118 12.16 -16.43 1.68
N SER A 119 12.68 -16.76 2.86
CA SER A 119 14.06 -16.46 3.22
C SER A 119 15.06 -17.18 2.31
N ASN A 120 14.79 -18.43 1.98
CA ASN A 120 15.63 -19.22 1.06
C ASN A 120 15.64 -18.62 -0.35
N PHE A 121 14.54 -18.00 -0.79
CA PHE A 121 14.49 -17.31 -2.09
C PHE A 121 15.47 -16.13 -2.12
N VAL A 122 15.46 -15.31 -1.08
CA VAL A 122 16.35 -14.15 -0.99
C VAL A 122 17.80 -14.58 -0.96
N GLU A 123 18.13 -15.62 -0.19
CA GLU A 123 19.50 -16.15 -0.15
C GLU A 123 19.91 -16.76 -1.51
N TRP A 124 19.04 -17.52 -2.15
CA TRP A 124 19.29 -18.09 -3.47
C TRP A 124 19.54 -17.01 -4.52
N LEU A 125 18.80 -15.87 -4.48
CA LEU A 125 19.02 -14.74 -5.39
C LEU A 125 20.43 -14.15 -5.23
N LYS A 126 20.98 -14.12 -4.01
CA LYS A 126 22.35 -13.63 -3.76
C LYS A 126 23.43 -14.53 -4.36
N GLU A 127 23.13 -15.81 -4.54
CA GLU A 127 24.02 -16.82 -5.12
C GLU A 127 23.95 -16.91 -6.65
N LEU A 128 23.03 -16.16 -7.28
CA LEU A 128 22.89 -16.14 -8.74
C LEU A 128 24.15 -15.60 -9.43
N PRO A 129 24.40 -16.06 -10.68
CA PRO A 129 25.42 -15.47 -11.54
C PRO A 129 25.22 -13.95 -11.73
N GLU A 130 26.32 -13.22 -11.89
CA GLU A 130 26.29 -11.76 -12.06
C GLU A 130 25.46 -11.31 -13.29
N ALA A 131 25.34 -12.15 -14.33
CA ALA A 131 24.49 -11.88 -15.48
C ALA A 131 23.01 -11.81 -15.08
N ASP A 132 22.52 -12.78 -14.28
CA ASP A 132 21.13 -12.83 -13.78
C ASP A 132 20.84 -11.65 -12.84
N LYS A 133 21.78 -11.34 -11.93
CA LYS A 133 21.65 -10.17 -11.04
C LYS A 133 21.56 -8.87 -11.83
N THR A 134 22.39 -8.72 -12.86
CA THR A 134 22.36 -7.55 -13.76
C THR A 134 21.04 -7.46 -14.51
N GLU A 135 20.47 -8.57 -14.96
CA GLU A 135 19.16 -8.61 -15.61
C GLU A 135 18.07 -8.12 -14.66
N LEU A 136 18.02 -8.64 -13.43
CA LEU A 136 17.03 -8.22 -12.41
C LEU A 136 17.18 -6.74 -12.05
N VAL A 137 18.41 -6.25 -11.87
CA VAL A 137 18.70 -4.83 -11.62
C VAL A 137 18.18 -3.94 -12.75
N ASN A 138 18.47 -4.32 -13.99
CA ASN A 138 18.01 -3.54 -15.15
C ASN A 138 16.49 -3.56 -15.23
N LEU A 139 15.87 -4.73 -15.10
CA LEU A 139 14.42 -4.87 -15.15
C LEU A 139 13.73 -4.04 -14.07
N TYR A 140 14.25 -4.07 -12.84
CA TYR A 140 13.70 -3.26 -11.74
C TYR A 140 13.84 -1.75 -12.03
N ASN A 141 15.05 -1.31 -12.40
CA ASN A 141 15.31 0.09 -12.64
C ASN A 141 14.52 0.62 -13.86
N ASP A 142 14.40 -0.17 -14.93
CA ASP A 142 13.64 0.21 -16.12
C ASP A 142 12.12 0.24 -15.85
N THR A 143 11.63 -0.53 -14.89
CA THR A 143 10.22 -0.58 -14.55
C THR A 143 9.83 0.44 -13.47
N PHE A 144 10.59 0.53 -12.38
CA PHE A 144 10.21 1.28 -11.17
C PHE A 144 11.07 2.51 -10.90
N ASN A 145 12.31 2.55 -11.42
CA ASN A 145 13.24 3.64 -11.20
C ASN A 145 13.56 4.38 -12.51
N CYS A 146 12.63 4.39 -13.47
CA CYS A 146 12.84 4.98 -14.80
C CYS A 146 12.42 6.45 -14.90
N TYR A 147 11.93 7.04 -13.81
CA TYR A 147 11.49 8.44 -13.78
C TYR A 147 12.01 9.16 -12.53
N VAL A 148 12.26 10.45 -12.68
CA VAL A 148 12.59 11.33 -11.56
C VAL A 148 11.30 11.96 -11.04
N LEU A 149 11.02 11.79 -9.77
CA LEU A 149 9.86 12.44 -9.14
C LEU A 149 10.05 13.96 -9.21
N ARG A 150 9.01 14.64 -9.71
CA ARG A 150 9.00 16.09 -9.75
C ARG A 150 8.99 16.65 -8.32
N GLU A 151 9.97 17.47 -8.02
CA GLU A 151 9.99 18.26 -6.79
C GLU A 151 9.17 19.54 -6.96
N TYR A 152 8.50 19.95 -5.89
CA TYR A 152 7.66 21.13 -5.86
C TYR A 152 8.21 22.08 -4.81
N ASP A 153 8.89 23.13 -5.26
CA ASP A 153 9.36 24.22 -4.38
C ASP A 153 8.30 25.32 -4.33
N GLY A 154 7.62 25.43 -3.19
CA GLY A 154 6.63 26.47 -2.90
C GLY A 154 7.22 27.67 -2.14
N SER A 155 8.53 27.79 -1.99
CA SER A 155 9.19 28.88 -1.24
C SER A 155 8.84 30.27 -1.77
N HIS A 156 8.61 30.39 -3.07
CA HIS A 156 8.20 31.64 -3.75
C HIS A 156 6.75 32.05 -3.47
N LEU A 157 5.93 31.17 -2.90
CA LEU A 157 4.53 31.48 -2.64
C LEU A 157 4.38 32.49 -1.51
N GLN A 158 3.61 33.52 -1.82
CA GLN A 158 3.16 34.51 -0.84
C GLN A 158 1.65 34.41 -0.71
N PHE A 159 1.17 34.52 0.52
CA PHE A 159 -0.25 34.41 0.86
C PHE A 159 -0.76 35.74 1.42
N PRO A 160 -1.01 36.76 0.57
CA PRO A 160 -1.25 38.14 1.01
C PRO A 160 -2.51 38.30 1.87
N ASN A 161 -3.49 37.39 1.71
CA ASN A 161 -4.75 37.46 2.45
C ASN A 161 -4.79 36.51 3.66
N LEU A 162 -3.70 35.80 3.94
CA LEU A 162 -3.60 34.89 5.09
C LEU A 162 -3.35 35.69 6.38
N ASP A 163 -4.27 35.56 7.34
CA ASP A 163 -4.10 36.20 8.67
C ASP A 163 -3.23 35.31 9.57
N LYS A 164 -1.93 35.47 9.44
CA LYS A 164 -0.94 34.71 10.22
C LYS A 164 -1.05 34.99 11.73
N ARG A 165 -1.46 36.21 12.10
CA ARG A 165 -1.59 36.63 13.52
C ARG A 165 -2.71 35.86 14.21
N ARG A 166 -3.86 35.74 13.56
CA ARG A 166 -5.00 34.99 14.10
C ARG A 166 -4.72 33.47 14.18
N LEU A 167 -3.86 32.98 13.32
CA LEU A 167 -3.39 31.59 13.33
C LEU A 167 -2.30 31.35 14.39
N GLY A 168 -1.65 32.40 14.89
CA GLY A 168 -0.53 32.28 15.84
C GLY A 168 0.73 31.70 15.21
N ILE A 169 0.96 31.96 13.91
CA ILE A 169 2.12 31.49 13.16
C ILE A 169 2.87 32.64 12.51
N ASP A 170 4.17 32.51 12.36
CA ASP A 170 4.99 33.49 11.63
C ASP A 170 4.87 33.28 10.12
N ASP A 171 4.91 32.01 9.68
CA ASP A 171 4.71 31.63 8.29
C ASP A 171 4.26 30.16 8.19
N LEU A 172 3.88 29.74 6.99
CA LEU A 172 3.66 28.33 6.69
C LEU A 172 4.99 27.57 6.66
N TYR A 173 4.98 26.32 7.09
CA TYR A 173 6.13 25.43 6.93
C TYR A 173 6.45 25.23 5.44
N SER A 174 7.72 24.98 5.11
CA SER A 174 8.15 24.68 3.74
C SER A 174 7.36 23.51 3.14
N SER A 175 7.13 22.45 3.91
CA SER A 175 6.32 21.30 3.49
C SER A 175 4.88 21.67 3.13
N GLN A 176 4.28 22.62 3.86
CA GLN A 176 2.93 23.12 3.56
C GLN A 176 2.94 23.97 2.27
N LYS A 177 3.93 24.86 2.09
CA LYS A 177 4.06 25.66 0.86
C LYS A 177 4.27 24.77 -0.36
N ASN A 178 5.14 23.77 -0.25
CA ASN A 178 5.40 22.78 -1.32
C ASN A 178 4.13 22.01 -1.69
N SER A 179 3.35 21.61 -0.68
CA SER A 179 2.06 20.91 -0.90
C SER A 179 1.03 21.81 -1.59
N VAL A 180 0.91 23.08 -1.16
CA VAL A 180 0.03 24.05 -1.80
C VAL A 180 0.44 24.26 -3.26
N TRP A 181 1.74 24.41 -3.54
CA TRP A 181 2.25 24.55 -4.89
C TRP A 181 1.95 23.32 -5.75
N ARG A 182 2.16 22.13 -5.21
CA ARG A 182 1.81 20.87 -5.90
C ARG A 182 0.33 20.78 -6.26
N ILE A 183 -0.56 21.15 -5.32
CA ILE A 183 -2.00 21.18 -5.57
C ILE A 183 -2.37 22.14 -6.70
N ILE A 184 -1.82 23.36 -6.69
CA ILE A 184 -2.07 24.38 -7.71
C ILE A 184 -1.60 23.90 -9.09
N GLN A 185 -0.40 23.33 -9.17
CA GLN A 185 0.21 22.89 -10.41
C GLN A 185 -0.51 21.69 -11.03
N ASN A 186 -0.85 20.70 -10.22
CA ASN A 186 -1.41 19.43 -10.69
C ASN A 186 -2.94 19.36 -10.60
N ARG A 187 -3.58 20.37 -10.00
CA ARG A 187 -5.02 20.38 -9.66
C ARG A 187 -5.43 19.21 -8.74
N GLY A 188 -4.49 18.64 -8.02
CA GLY A 188 -4.67 17.56 -7.07
C GLY A 188 -3.37 17.07 -6.48
N ALA A 189 -3.41 16.55 -5.27
CA ALA A 189 -2.29 15.90 -4.60
C ALA A 189 -2.78 14.98 -3.49
N LEU A 190 -2.06 13.88 -3.26
CA LEU A 190 -2.11 13.13 -2.01
C LEU A 190 -1.09 13.72 -1.04
N ILE A 191 -1.53 14.12 0.15
CA ILE A 191 -0.68 14.71 1.18
C ILE A 191 -0.59 13.74 2.35
N ASP A 192 0.54 13.06 2.43
CA ASP A 192 0.87 12.10 3.48
C ASP A 192 1.86 12.71 4.48
N HIS A 193 1.45 13.81 5.11
CA HIS A 193 2.19 14.41 6.20
C HIS A 193 1.86 13.72 7.52
N GLU A 194 2.80 13.66 8.45
CA GLU A 194 2.56 13.18 9.80
C GLU A 194 1.47 13.98 10.53
N VAL A 195 0.92 13.37 11.58
CA VAL A 195 -0.09 14.03 12.42
C VAL A 195 0.56 15.25 13.11
N GLY A 196 -0.13 16.39 13.09
CA GLY A 196 0.39 17.65 13.68
C GLY A 196 1.06 18.60 12.69
N LEU A 197 1.43 18.18 11.48
CA LEU A 197 2.05 19.06 10.47
C LEU A 197 1.06 20.00 9.75
N GLY A 198 -0.10 20.22 10.32
CA GLY A 198 -1.05 21.24 9.85
C GLY A 198 -1.71 20.94 8.51
N LYS A 199 -2.02 19.68 8.21
CA LYS A 199 -2.76 19.26 6.97
C LYS A 199 -4.03 20.09 6.74
N THR A 200 -4.79 20.38 7.80
CA THR A 200 -6.01 21.20 7.72
C THR A 200 -5.71 22.62 7.20
N LEU A 201 -4.67 23.24 7.70
CA LEU A 201 -4.26 24.57 7.25
C LEU A 201 -3.78 24.53 5.78
N THR A 202 -3.01 23.51 5.40
CA THR A 202 -2.57 23.32 4.00
C THR A 202 -3.77 23.22 3.05
N MET A 203 -4.79 22.44 3.42
CA MET A 203 -6.02 22.27 2.63
C MET A 203 -6.82 23.56 2.53
N VAL A 204 -6.93 24.31 3.63
CA VAL A 204 -7.60 25.62 3.68
C VAL A 204 -6.88 26.63 2.79
N VAL A 205 -5.56 26.73 2.91
CA VAL A 205 -4.75 27.65 2.09
C VAL A 205 -4.82 27.27 0.61
N ALA A 206 -4.67 25.99 0.28
CA ALA A 206 -4.73 25.55 -1.09
C ALA A 206 -6.10 25.87 -1.74
N SER A 207 -7.21 25.63 -1.03
CA SER A 207 -8.55 25.91 -1.54
C SER A 207 -8.78 27.40 -1.77
N TYR A 208 -8.31 28.25 -0.87
CA TYR A 208 -8.39 29.70 -1.02
C TYR A 208 -7.56 30.21 -2.19
N GLU A 209 -6.31 29.76 -2.29
CA GLU A 209 -5.40 30.16 -3.38
C GLU A 209 -5.89 29.68 -4.75
N MET A 210 -6.43 28.49 -4.86
CA MET A 210 -7.04 28.00 -6.09
C MET A 210 -8.20 28.92 -6.55
N LYS A 211 -9.02 29.43 -5.61
CA LYS A 211 -10.06 30.40 -5.91
C LYS A 211 -9.47 31.75 -6.29
N ARG A 212 -8.50 32.26 -5.53
CA ARG A 212 -7.85 33.54 -5.79
C ARG A 212 -7.18 33.58 -7.17
N LEU A 213 -6.56 32.47 -7.56
CA LEU A 213 -5.88 32.32 -8.85
C LEU A 213 -6.84 31.97 -10.02
N GLY A 214 -8.12 31.82 -9.76
CA GLY A 214 -9.11 31.47 -10.80
C GLY A 214 -9.04 30.01 -11.26
N VAL A 215 -8.30 29.14 -10.55
CA VAL A 215 -8.22 27.72 -10.85
C VAL A 215 -9.53 27.00 -10.49
N ALA A 216 -10.22 27.46 -9.44
CA ALA A 216 -11.48 26.92 -8.98
C ALA A 216 -12.43 28.06 -8.58
N ASN A 217 -13.70 28.02 -9.05
CA ASN A 217 -14.70 29.03 -8.73
C ASN A 217 -15.35 28.80 -7.36
N LYS A 218 -15.70 27.56 -7.04
CA LYS A 218 -16.32 27.14 -5.77
C LYS A 218 -15.56 25.95 -5.20
N PRO A 219 -14.39 26.14 -4.54
CA PRO A 219 -13.68 25.05 -3.90
C PRO A 219 -14.55 24.45 -2.79
N MET A 220 -14.59 23.13 -2.70
CA MET A 220 -15.33 22.39 -1.68
C MET A 220 -14.39 21.51 -0.88
N ILE A 221 -14.49 21.56 0.45
CA ILE A 221 -13.76 20.70 1.35
C ILE A 221 -14.71 19.64 1.90
N LEU A 222 -14.42 18.37 1.64
CA LEU A 222 -15.15 17.24 2.20
C LEU A 222 -14.41 16.72 3.44
N ALA A 223 -15.15 16.51 4.52
CA ALA A 223 -14.58 16.03 5.77
C ALA A 223 -15.59 15.17 6.55
N LEU A 224 -15.10 14.41 7.51
CA LEU A 224 -15.94 13.72 8.47
C LEU A 224 -16.71 14.74 9.33
N LYS A 225 -17.94 14.40 9.70
CA LYS A 225 -18.83 15.26 10.52
C LYS A 225 -18.12 15.87 11.73
N ALA A 226 -17.29 15.08 12.42
CA ALA A 226 -16.53 15.52 13.58
C ALA A 226 -15.53 16.66 13.29
N ASN A 227 -15.03 16.76 12.06
CA ASN A 227 -13.95 17.68 11.68
C ASN A 227 -14.45 18.96 10.98
N VAL A 228 -15.69 18.97 10.49
CA VAL A 228 -16.24 20.08 9.69
C VAL A 228 -16.14 21.42 10.44
N ASN A 229 -16.57 21.45 11.70
CA ASN A 229 -16.54 22.68 12.50
C ASN A 229 -15.12 23.20 12.72
N GLN A 230 -14.18 22.30 13.04
CA GLN A 230 -12.76 22.65 13.21
C GLN A 230 -12.16 23.22 11.92
N ILE A 231 -12.48 22.64 10.78
CA ILE A 231 -12.00 23.13 9.48
C ILE A 231 -12.60 24.50 9.18
N ALA A 232 -13.90 24.70 9.43
CA ALA A 232 -14.58 25.98 9.23
C ALA A 232 -14.00 27.07 10.13
N GLU A 233 -13.68 26.78 11.39
CA GLU A 233 -13.01 27.69 12.30
C GLU A 233 -11.61 28.04 11.82
N THR A 234 -10.83 27.04 11.40
CA THR A 234 -9.49 27.26 10.84
C THR A 234 -9.57 28.15 9.62
N TYR A 235 -10.56 27.94 8.76
CA TYR A 235 -10.77 28.78 7.57
C TYR A 235 -11.09 30.24 7.95
N ARG A 236 -11.98 30.47 8.92
CA ARG A 236 -12.32 31.82 9.39
C ARG A 236 -11.16 32.55 10.06
N LYS A 237 -10.29 31.78 10.76
CA LYS A 237 -9.04 32.35 11.34
C LYS A 237 -8.06 32.72 10.24
N ALA A 238 -7.86 31.82 9.27
CA ALA A 238 -6.92 32.00 8.18
C ALA A 238 -7.34 33.16 7.22
N TYR A 239 -8.63 33.23 6.90
CA TYR A 239 -9.18 34.17 5.93
C TYR A 239 -10.47 34.82 6.45
N PRO A 240 -10.37 35.83 7.34
CA PRO A 240 -11.53 36.45 7.98
C PRO A 240 -12.56 37.05 7.00
N ASN A 241 -12.10 37.49 5.84
CA ASN A 241 -12.95 38.13 4.81
C ASN A 241 -13.51 37.11 3.79
N ALA A 242 -13.19 35.84 3.93
CA ALA A 242 -13.69 34.81 3.00
C ALA A 242 -15.17 34.49 3.28
N ARG A 243 -15.98 34.40 2.23
CA ARG A 243 -17.32 33.87 2.33
C ARG A 243 -17.25 32.33 2.31
N ILE A 244 -17.60 31.71 3.42
CA ILE A 244 -17.60 30.25 3.57
C ILE A 244 -19.00 29.77 3.91
N LEU A 245 -19.45 28.71 3.24
CA LEU A 245 -20.64 27.96 3.59
C LEU A 245 -20.19 26.72 4.37
N ALA A 246 -20.55 26.65 5.65
CA ALA A 246 -20.29 25.50 6.51
C ALA A 246 -21.63 24.99 7.05
N PRO A 247 -22.36 24.17 6.29
CA PRO A 247 -23.70 23.75 6.67
C PRO A 247 -23.65 22.79 7.86
N GLY A 248 -24.60 22.96 8.77
CA GLY A 248 -24.85 22.06 9.88
C GLY A 248 -25.82 20.93 9.48
N GLU A 249 -26.05 20.00 10.42
CA GLU A 249 -26.91 18.84 10.19
C GLU A 249 -28.34 19.21 9.75
N ASN A 250 -28.89 20.28 10.33
CA ASN A 250 -30.26 20.74 10.04
C ASN A 250 -30.40 21.43 8.67
N ASP A 251 -29.31 21.72 7.98
CA ASP A 251 -29.35 22.38 6.68
C ASP A 251 -29.52 21.39 5.53
N PHE A 252 -29.32 20.09 5.77
CA PHE A 252 -29.51 19.02 4.80
C PHE A 252 -30.94 18.44 4.74
N THR A 253 -31.90 19.09 5.38
CA THR A 253 -33.33 18.70 5.27
C THR A 253 -33.83 18.85 3.83
N PRO A 254 -34.83 18.07 3.39
CA PRO A 254 -35.35 18.12 2.03
C PRO A 254 -35.72 19.51 1.55
N THR A 255 -36.21 20.37 2.42
CA THR A 255 -36.66 21.76 2.13
C THR A 255 -35.49 22.74 2.01
N LYS A 256 -34.38 22.52 2.72
CA LYS A 256 -33.22 23.45 2.74
C LYS A 256 -32.08 23.03 1.81
N ARG A 257 -31.92 21.74 1.52
CA ARG A 257 -30.80 21.22 0.72
C ARG A 257 -30.67 21.84 -0.68
N LEU A 258 -31.80 22.15 -1.32
CA LEU A 258 -31.80 22.80 -2.63
C LEU A 258 -31.17 24.21 -2.57
N ARG A 259 -31.43 24.96 -1.50
CA ARG A 259 -30.84 26.28 -1.29
C ARG A 259 -29.31 26.18 -1.10
N LEU A 260 -28.81 25.16 -0.41
CA LEU A 260 -27.37 24.95 -0.22
C LEU A 260 -26.60 24.77 -1.55
N PHE A 261 -27.24 24.20 -2.58
CA PHE A 261 -26.59 24.04 -3.89
C PHE A 261 -26.57 25.34 -4.71
N HIS A 262 -27.44 26.32 -4.39
CA HIS A 262 -27.51 27.61 -5.07
C HIS A 262 -26.67 28.70 -4.40
N GLU A 263 -26.38 28.59 -3.10
CA GLU A 263 -25.51 29.49 -2.34
C GLU A 263 -24.03 29.15 -2.52
#